data_c604dcd583aad4a019e6429a23190f30
#
_entry.id   c604dcd583aad4a019e6429a23190f30
#
_cell.length_a   1.000
_cell.length_b   1.000
_cell.length_c   1.000
_cell.angle_alpha   90.00
_cell.angle_beta   90.00
_cell.angle_gamma   90.00
#
_symmetry.space_group_name_H-M   'P 1'
#
loop_
_entity.id
_entity.type
_entity.pdbx_description
1 polymer ?
#
loop_
_entity_poly.entity_id
_entity_poly.type
_entity_poly.pdbx_seq_one_letter_code
_entity_poly.pdbx_strand_id
1 'polypeptide(L)'
;MSLEILKKYKIRAKKSLWQNFLVNDDIVEEISSIVDIEWKDIIEVWPWYWALTEKLVEKKPKSLNLVELDNDMIEILNSRIKNNDFTIENIDFNINNIDVLKYEPESIGYSIIANIPYYITSPILRHFLYEVGNKPKDMVILMQKDVWDKILWKWKWKSWVLSLFIEKKCNVSEALFVAKENFVPAPKIESSVLLFELHDVYNDINDELFLDLIKKAFREPRKKLIKNLVNSWYNKELIINIFNELSIDEWVRWEDLDIATWCQLSTIINK
;
A
#
# COMPACT_ATOMS: atom_id res chain seq x y z
N MET A 1 -2.74 -0.99 -27.57
CA MET A 1 -2.24 -2.35 -27.18
C MET A 1 -3.14 -2.99 -26.13
N SER A 2 -3.35 -2.39 -24.98
CA SER A 2 -4.15 -2.94 -23.87
C SER A 2 -5.59 -3.37 -24.22
N LEU A 3 -6.35 -2.55 -24.95
CA LEU A 3 -7.71 -2.90 -25.40
C LEU A 3 -7.76 -4.06 -26.40
N GLU A 4 -6.71 -4.24 -27.21
CA GLU A 4 -6.60 -5.36 -28.17
C GLU A 4 -6.37 -6.67 -27.46
N ILE A 5 -5.55 -6.67 -26.40
CA ILE A 5 -5.31 -7.84 -25.53
C ILE A 5 -6.62 -8.30 -24.89
N LEU A 6 -7.38 -7.37 -24.29
CA LEU A 6 -8.67 -7.69 -23.68
C LEU A 6 -9.63 -8.36 -24.70
N LYS A 7 -9.64 -7.85 -25.94
CA LYS A 7 -10.45 -8.45 -27.04
C LYS A 7 -9.91 -9.80 -27.49
N LYS A 8 -8.59 -9.91 -27.74
CA LYS A 8 -7.92 -11.14 -28.23
C LYS A 8 -8.18 -12.31 -27.28
N TYR A 9 -8.01 -12.10 -26.00
CA TYR A 9 -8.18 -13.13 -24.96
C TYR A 9 -9.58 -13.18 -24.35
N LYS A 10 -10.54 -12.37 -24.86
CA LYS A 10 -11.92 -12.29 -24.38
C LYS A 10 -12.03 -12.01 -22.87
N ILE A 11 -11.11 -11.22 -22.33
CA ILE A 11 -11.03 -10.89 -20.91
C ILE A 11 -12.19 -9.98 -20.55
N ARG A 12 -12.91 -10.33 -19.48
CA ARG A 12 -14.03 -9.55 -18.95
C ARG A 12 -13.82 -9.28 -17.47
N ALA A 13 -14.04 -8.05 -17.05
CA ALA A 13 -13.97 -7.67 -15.64
C ALA A 13 -15.00 -8.45 -14.81
N LYS A 14 -14.54 -9.14 -13.79
CA LYS A 14 -15.38 -9.85 -12.81
C LYS A 14 -15.83 -8.85 -11.74
N LYS A 15 -17.12 -8.57 -11.68
CA LYS A 15 -17.69 -7.65 -10.66
C LYS A 15 -17.42 -8.11 -9.24
N SER A 16 -17.38 -9.41 -9.00
CA SER A 16 -17.06 -10.00 -7.69
C SER A 16 -15.63 -9.71 -7.22
N LEU A 17 -14.71 -9.41 -8.14
CA LEU A 17 -13.32 -9.06 -7.86
C LEU A 17 -13.06 -7.54 -8.01
N TRP A 18 -14.10 -6.73 -8.24
CA TRP A 18 -14.00 -5.26 -8.37
C TRP A 18 -12.96 -4.81 -9.41
N GLN A 19 -12.85 -5.57 -10.50
CA GLN A 19 -11.85 -5.35 -11.54
C GLN A 19 -12.17 -4.09 -12.38
N ASN A 20 -11.19 -3.18 -12.46
CA ASN A 20 -11.17 -2.04 -13.36
C ASN A 20 -9.81 -2.04 -14.08
N PHE A 21 -9.79 -2.43 -15.34
CA PHE A 21 -8.54 -2.59 -16.10
C PHE A 21 -8.03 -1.24 -16.58
N LEU A 22 -6.82 -0.88 -16.21
CA LEU A 22 -6.12 0.31 -16.70
C LEU A 22 -5.72 0.08 -18.17
N VAL A 23 -6.33 0.81 -19.11
CA VAL A 23 -6.17 0.55 -20.56
C VAL A 23 -5.38 1.63 -21.31
N ASN A 24 -4.85 2.62 -20.60
CA ASN A 24 -3.98 3.64 -21.16
C ASN A 24 -2.52 3.20 -21.05
N ASP A 25 -1.90 2.91 -22.18
CA ASP A 25 -0.54 2.36 -22.27
C ASP A 25 0.52 3.38 -21.80
N ASP A 26 0.29 4.70 -21.97
CA ASP A 26 1.21 5.74 -21.51
C ASP A 26 1.25 5.79 -19.96
N ILE A 27 0.09 5.67 -19.32
CA ILE A 27 0.00 5.62 -17.86
C ILE A 27 0.65 4.35 -17.30
N VAL A 28 0.48 3.21 -17.98
CA VAL A 28 1.14 1.96 -17.59
C VAL A 28 2.66 2.11 -17.66
N GLU A 29 3.18 2.76 -18.70
CA GLU A 29 4.60 3.06 -18.86
C GLU A 29 5.09 4.00 -17.73
N GLU A 30 4.35 5.06 -17.44
CA GLU A 30 4.69 5.98 -16.34
C GLU A 30 4.76 5.24 -14.99
N ILE A 31 3.77 4.38 -14.68
CA ILE A 31 3.76 3.59 -13.44
C ILE A 31 4.99 2.70 -13.35
N SER A 32 5.37 2.02 -14.43
CA SER A 32 6.54 1.14 -14.47
C SER A 32 7.87 1.88 -14.31
N SER A 33 7.87 3.21 -14.43
CA SER A 33 9.04 4.08 -14.40
C SER A 33 9.17 4.91 -13.12
N ILE A 34 8.21 4.83 -12.20
CA ILE A 34 8.22 5.60 -10.94
C ILE A 34 9.44 5.26 -10.08
N VAL A 35 9.82 3.99 -10.04
CA VAL A 35 11.03 3.52 -9.38
C VAL A 35 11.94 2.84 -10.40
N ASP A 36 13.25 3.00 -10.20
CA ASP A 36 14.21 2.25 -11.00
C ASP A 36 14.16 0.76 -10.61
N ILE A 37 13.90 -0.11 -11.57
CA ILE A 37 13.71 -1.56 -11.37
C ILE A 37 14.74 -2.42 -12.08
N GLU A 38 15.65 -1.81 -12.85
CA GLU A 38 16.68 -2.54 -13.57
C GLU A 38 17.58 -3.30 -12.58
N TRP A 39 17.75 -4.62 -12.81
CA TRP A 39 18.52 -5.54 -11.95
C TRP A 39 18.04 -5.62 -10.49
N LYS A 40 16.77 -5.30 -10.21
CA LYS A 40 16.16 -5.40 -8.89
C LYS A 40 15.16 -6.54 -8.79
N ASP A 41 14.85 -6.94 -7.57
CA ASP A 41 13.82 -7.91 -7.27
C ASP A 41 12.46 -7.19 -7.21
N ILE A 42 11.52 -7.59 -8.05
CA ILE A 42 10.21 -6.95 -8.20
C ILE A 42 9.09 -7.94 -7.88
N ILE A 43 8.09 -7.47 -7.17
CA ILE A 43 6.83 -8.17 -6.94
C ILE A 43 5.71 -7.36 -7.56
N GLU A 44 5.04 -7.92 -8.55
CA GLU A 44 3.81 -7.36 -9.09
C GLU A 44 2.62 -8.05 -8.44
N VAL A 45 1.78 -7.25 -7.79
CA VAL A 45 0.56 -7.74 -7.15
C VAL A 45 -0.65 -7.41 -8.02
N TRP A 46 -1.46 -8.44 -8.31
CA TRP A 46 -2.59 -8.37 -9.24
C TRP A 46 -2.21 -7.91 -10.65
N PRO A 47 -1.40 -8.69 -11.36
CA PRO A 47 -0.98 -8.37 -12.73
C PRO A 47 -2.14 -8.26 -13.73
N TRP A 48 -3.34 -8.77 -13.38
CA TRP A 48 -4.58 -8.70 -14.17
C TRP A 48 -4.40 -9.27 -15.58
N TYR A 49 -4.50 -8.39 -16.63
CA TYR A 49 -4.27 -8.78 -18.03
C TYR A 49 -2.83 -8.50 -18.52
N TRP A 50 -1.93 -8.14 -17.58
CA TRP A 50 -0.47 -8.04 -17.74
C TRP A 50 0.07 -6.90 -18.60
N ALA A 51 -0.65 -5.81 -18.76
CA ALA A 51 -0.09 -4.63 -19.42
C ALA A 51 1.10 -4.05 -18.63
N LEU A 52 0.98 -4.03 -17.30
CA LEU A 52 2.07 -3.59 -16.43
C LEU A 52 3.21 -4.62 -16.42
N THR A 53 2.94 -5.90 -16.35
CA THR A 53 3.95 -6.98 -16.44
C THR A 53 4.84 -6.85 -17.67
N GLU A 54 4.27 -6.56 -18.85
CA GLU A 54 5.06 -6.35 -20.08
C GLU A 54 6.05 -5.21 -19.92
N LYS A 55 5.60 -4.08 -19.36
CA LYS A 55 6.47 -2.92 -19.13
C LYS A 55 7.55 -3.18 -18.08
N LEU A 56 7.23 -3.97 -17.07
CA LEU A 56 8.22 -4.39 -16.08
C LEU A 56 9.28 -5.31 -16.70
N VAL A 57 8.88 -6.27 -17.53
CA VAL A 57 9.81 -7.17 -18.25
C VAL A 57 10.73 -6.39 -19.20
N GLU A 58 10.21 -5.40 -19.94
CA GLU A 58 11.00 -4.53 -20.83
C GLU A 58 12.14 -3.82 -20.09
N LYS A 59 11.97 -3.53 -18.79
CA LYS A 59 12.97 -2.84 -17.94
C LYS A 59 13.99 -3.78 -17.29
N LYS A 60 13.95 -5.07 -17.59
CA LYS A 60 14.94 -6.10 -17.23
C LYS A 60 15.23 -6.15 -15.71
N PRO A 61 14.22 -6.41 -14.88
CA PRO A 61 14.46 -6.65 -13.47
C PRO A 61 15.31 -7.92 -13.29
N LYS A 62 15.99 -8.08 -12.16
CA LYS A 62 16.70 -9.31 -11.78
C LYS A 62 15.70 -10.45 -11.58
N SER A 63 14.65 -10.19 -10.82
CA SER A 63 13.52 -11.11 -10.64
C SER A 63 12.19 -10.39 -10.76
N LEU A 64 11.17 -11.10 -11.26
CA LEU A 64 9.80 -10.63 -11.32
C LEU A 64 8.85 -11.71 -10.81
N ASN A 65 8.33 -11.50 -9.61
CA ASN A 65 7.38 -12.40 -8.96
C ASN A 65 5.97 -11.84 -9.12
N LEU A 66 5.12 -12.53 -9.86
CA LEU A 66 3.70 -12.20 -10.00
C LEU A 66 2.89 -12.88 -8.91
N VAL A 67 2.03 -12.15 -8.21
CA VAL A 67 1.14 -12.69 -7.18
C VAL A 67 -0.30 -12.48 -7.64
N GLU A 68 -0.98 -13.58 -8.04
CA GLU A 68 -2.32 -13.55 -8.61
C GLU A 68 -3.19 -14.67 -8.02
N LEU A 69 -4.41 -14.31 -7.64
CA LEU A 69 -5.39 -15.25 -7.08
C LEU A 69 -6.32 -15.83 -8.14
N ASP A 70 -6.56 -15.10 -9.24
CA ASP A 70 -7.51 -15.49 -10.29
C ASP A 70 -6.87 -16.48 -11.28
N ASN A 71 -7.29 -17.75 -11.21
CA ASN A 71 -6.80 -18.81 -12.09
C ASN A 71 -7.00 -18.49 -13.57
N ASP A 72 -8.12 -17.84 -13.95
CA ASP A 72 -8.37 -17.50 -15.36
C ASP A 72 -7.30 -16.52 -15.86
N MET A 73 -6.87 -15.58 -14.99
CA MET A 73 -5.80 -14.64 -15.33
C MET A 73 -4.45 -15.37 -15.51
N ILE A 74 -4.15 -16.34 -14.67
CA ILE A 74 -2.93 -17.15 -14.78
C ILE A 74 -2.92 -17.98 -16.05
N GLU A 75 -4.05 -18.59 -16.43
CA GLU A 75 -4.16 -19.35 -17.68
C GLU A 75 -3.92 -18.46 -18.91
N ILE A 76 -4.45 -17.25 -18.91
CA ILE A 76 -4.23 -16.27 -19.98
C ILE A 76 -2.75 -15.87 -20.05
N LEU A 77 -2.10 -15.58 -18.90
CA LEU A 77 -0.67 -15.26 -18.87
C LEU A 77 0.19 -16.38 -19.47
N ASN A 78 -0.04 -17.61 -19.02
CA ASN A 78 0.66 -18.77 -19.56
C ASN A 78 0.45 -18.92 -21.07
N SER A 79 -0.78 -18.64 -21.56
CA SER A 79 -1.08 -18.64 -22.99
C SER A 79 -0.33 -17.54 -23.74
N ARG A 80 -0.20 -16.36 -23.17
CA ARG A 80 0.53 -15.23 -23.78
C ARG A 80 2.03 -15.50 -23.84
N ILE A 81 2.63 -16.04 -22.78
CA ILE A 81 4.03 -16.49 -22.78
C ILE A 81 4.25 -17.55 -23.86
N LYS A 82 3.39 -18.56 -23.92
CA LYS A 82 3.48 -19.65 -24.94
C LYS A 82 3.34 -19.13 -26.37
N ASN A 83 2.54 -18.10 -26.59
CA ASN A 83 2.32 -17.47 -27.88
C ASN A 83 3.41 -16.44 -28.25
N ASN A 84 4.44 -16.25 -27.41
CA ASN A 84 5.47 -15.23 -27.57
C ASN A 84 4.88 -13.81 -27.72
N ASP A 85 3.78 -13.51 -27.01
CA ASP A 85 3.21 -12.16 -27.01
C ASP A 85 4.17 -11.16 -26.33
N PHE A 86 5.04 -11.64 -25.44
CA PHE A 86 6.19 -10.94 -24.89
C PHE A 86 7.28 -11.94 -24.48
N THR A 87 8.52 -11.47 -24.42
CA THR A 87 9.68 -12.34 -24.20
C THR A 87 10.25 -12.12 -22.80
N ILE A 88 10.41 -13.21 -22.05
CA ILE A 88 11.04 -13.22 -20.74
C ILE A 88 12.45 -13.78 -20.92
N GLU A 89 13.45 -12.90 -21.02
CA GLU A 89 14.84 -13.30 -21.17
C GLU A 89 15.68 -12.76 -20.01
N ASN A 90 16.49 -13.64 -19.42
CA ASN A 90 17.42 -13.30 -18.33
C ASN A 90 16.75 -12.70 -17.08
N ILE A 91 15.49 -13.04 -16.81
CA ILE A 91 14.73 -12.63 -15.64
C ILE A 91 14.33 -13.89 -14.88
N ASP A 92 14.57 -13.93 -13.57
CA ASP A 92 13.98 -14.95 -12.71
C ASP A 92 12.47 -14.64 -12.55
N PHE A 93 11.66 -15.29 -13.40
CA PHE A 93 10.23 -14.99 -13.56
C PHE A 93 9.36 -16.07 -12.92
N ASN A 94 8.58 -15.70 -11.94
CA ASN A 94 7.74 -16.62 -11.18
C ASN A 94 6.28 -16.15 -11.13
N ILE A 95 5.35 -17.10 -11.24
CA ILE A 95 3.91 -16.89 -11.09
C ILE A 95 3.45 -17.61 -9.82
N ASN A 96 3.01 -16.84 -8.84
CA ASN A 96 2.54 -17.33 -7.56
C ASN A 96 1.01 -17.26 -7.50
N ASN A 97 0.35 -18.43 -7.63
CA ASN A 97 -1.09 -18.52 -7.49
C ASN A 97 -1.47 -18.61 -6.01
N ILE A 98 -1.47 -17.48 -5.35
CA ILE A 98 -1.71 -17.38 -3.91
C ILE A 98 -2.43 -16.07 -3.58
N ASP A 99 -3.16 -16.07 -2.47
CA ASP A 99 -3.65 -14.84 -1.86
C ASP A 99 -2.46 -14.00 -1.39
N VAL A 100 -2.38 -12.74 -1.84
CA VAL A 100 -1.30 -11.82 -1.51
C VAL A 100 -1.09 -11.65 -0.01
N LEU A 101 -2.15 -11.74 0.80
CA LEU A 101 -2.07 -11.67 2.26
C LEU A 101 -1.45 -12.92 2.92
N LYS A 102 -1.10 -13.93 2.13
CA LYS A 102 -0.39 -15.14 2.55
C LYS A 102 0.95 -15.30 1.84
N TYR A 103 1.28 -14.35 0.99
CA TYR A 103 2.53 -14.39 0.24
C TYR A 103 3.67 -13.85 1.10
N GLU A 104 4.72 -14.65 1.29
CA GLU A 104 5.93 -14.27 2.03
C GLU A 104 7.08 -14.08 1.05
N PRO A 105 7.56 -12.83 0.85
CA PRO A 105 8.68 -12.55 -0.04
C PRO A 105 10.00 -13.14 0.48
N GLU A 106 10.75 -13.80 -0.40
CA GLU A 106 12.08 -14.37 -0.07
C GLU A 106 13.17 -13.30 -0.17
N SER A 107 13.06 -12.37 -1.12
CA SER A 107 14.03 -11.29 -1.34
C SER A 107 13.95 -10.22 -0.25
N ILE A 108 15.06 -9.53 0.00
CA ILE A 108 15.16 -8.38 0.90
C ILE A 108 15.28 -7.11 0.07
N GLY A 109 14.55 -6.06 0.44
CA GLY A 109 14.64 -4.76 -0.23
C GLY A 109 14.11 -4.75 -1.67
N TYR A 110 13.16 -5.64 -1.98
CA TYR A 110 12.43 -5.69 -3.24
C TYR A 110 11.49 -4.49 -3.38
N SER A 111 11.05 -4.23 -4.61
CA SER A 111 10.01 -3.23 -4.88
C SER A 111 8.68 -3.90 -5.19
N ILE A 112 7.59 -3.33 -4.70
CA ILE A 112 6.22 -3.74 -5.05
C ILE A 112 5.67 -2.78 -6.08
N ILE A 113 5.10 -3.31 -7.16
CA ILE A 113 4.34 -2.51 -8.12
C ILE A 113 2.96 -3.16 -8.27
N ALA A 114 1.90 -2.40 -8.02
CA ALA A 114 0.58 -2.98 -7.88
C ALA A 114 -0.54 -2.08 -8.40
N ASN A 115 -1.46 -2.68 -9.14
CA ASN A 115 -2.75 -2.09 -9.48
C ASN A 115 -3.84 -2.88 -8.75
N ILE A 116 -4.12 -2.50 -7.48
CA ILE A 116 -4.92 -3.31 -6.56
C ILE A 116 -6.43 -2.99 -6.60
N PRO A 117 -7.30 -3.99 -6.34
CA PRO A 117 -8.68 -3.72 -6.02
C PRO A 117 -8.80 -2.86 -4.77
N TYR A 118 -9.68 -1.87 -4.79
CA TYR A 118 -9.72 -0.82 -3.77
C TYR A 118 -10.06 -1.30 -2.35
N TYR A 119 -10.83 -2.40 -2.21
CA TYR A 119 -11.25 -2.91 -0.91
C TYR A 119 -10.10 -3.56 -0.10
N ILE A 120 -8.99 -3.91 -0.76
CA ILE A 120 -7.87 -4.61 -0.11
C ILE A 120 -6.68 -3.69 0.20
N THR A 121 -6.75 -2.40 -0.10
CA THR A 121 -5.64 -1.45 0.11
C THR A 121 -5.11 -1.50 1.54
N SER A 122 -5.96 -1.36 2.57
CA SER A 122 -5.51 -1.39 3.96
C SER A 122 -4.94 -2.75 4.39
N PRO A 123 -5.53 -3.90 4.06
CA PRO A 123 -4.92 -5.20 4.30
C PRO A 123 -3.55 -5.39 3.65
N ILE A 124 -3.36 -4.98 2.40
CA ILE A 124 -2.06 -5.07 1.70
C ILE A 124 -1.01 -4.20 2.37
N LEU A 125 -1.31 -2.94 2.66
CA LEU A 125 -0.39 -2.06 3.35
C LEU A 125 0.00 -2.64 4.72
N ARG A 126 -0.96 -3.21 5.45
CA ARG A 126 -0.68 -3.87 6.72
C ARG A 126 0.25 -5.07 6.53
N HIS A 127 -0.04 -5.93 5.56
CA HIS A 127 0.75 -7.12 5.29
C HIS A 127 2.21 -6.77 5.01
N PHE A 128 2.48 -5.92 4.02
CA PHE A 128 3.85 -5.61 3.60
C PHE A 128 4.60 -4.67 4.55
N LEU A 129 3.92 -3.79 5.28
CA LEU A 129 4.59 -2.90 6.23
C LEU A 129 4.86 -3.55 7.59
N TYR A 130 4.04 -4.54 8.01
CA TYR A 130 4.08 -5.04 9.38
C TYR A 130 4.19 -6.57 9.51
N GLU A 131 3.57 -7.35 8.62
CA GLU A 131 3.40 -8.79 8.84
C GLU A 131 4.49 -9.63 8.17
N VAL A 132 4.90 -9.35 6.91
CA VAL A 132 5.97 -10.11 6.23
C VAL A 132 7.31 -9.99 6.95
N GLY A 133 8.11 -11.05 6.90
CA GLY A 133 9.47 -11.08 7.48
C GLY A 133 10.41 -10.14 6.75
N ASN A 134 10.51 -10.25 5.43
CA ASN A 134 11.31 -9.37 4.58
C ASN A 134 10.47 -8.18 4.10
N LYS A 135 10.91 -6.95 4.41
CA LYS A 135 10.20 -5.74 4.03
C LYS A 135 10.60 -5.26 2.64
N PRO A 136 9.66 -4.65 1.87
CA PRO A 136 10.02 -3.97 0.63
C PRO A 136 10.89 -2.74 0.91
N LYS A 137 11.66 -2.32 -0.09
CA LYS A 137 12.31 -1.02 -0.08
C LYS A 137 11.31 0.10 -0.37
N ASP A 138 10.49 -0.14 -1.37
CA ASP A 138 9.46 0.79 -1.83
C ASP A 138 8.24 0.06 -2.41
N MET A 139 7.10 0.76 -2.48
CA MET A 139 5.88 0.24 -3.08
C MET A 139 5.23 1.32 -3.95
N VAL A 140 4.95 0.99 -5.20
CA VAL A 140 4.19 1.80 -6.16
C VAL A 140 2.79 1.21 -6.27
N ILE A 141 1.78 1.90 -5.76
CA ILE A 141 0.43 1.35 -5.67
C ILE A 141 -0.59 2.29 -6.30
N LEU A 142 -1.28 1.80 -7.33
CA LEU A 142 -2.46 2.46 -7.89
C LEU A 142 -3.67 2.17 -7.01
N MET A 143 -4.33 3.23 -6.52
CA MET A 143 -5.48 3.13 -5.61
C MET A 143 -6.49 4.25 -5.84
N GLN A 144 -7.68 4.16 -5.21
CA GLN A 144 -8.67 5.22 -5.26
C GLN A 144 -8.18 6.51 -4.59
N LYS A 145 -8.51 7.64 -5.21
CA LYS A 145 -8.13 8.96 -4.73
C LYS A 145 -8.67 9.28 -3.33
N ASP A 146 -9.83 8.79 -2.95
CA ASP A 146 -10.39 9.01 -1.62
C ASP A 146 -9.62 8.30 -0.50
N VAL A 147 -8.94 7.18 -0.80
CA VAL A 147 -8.02 6.50 0.12
C VAL A 147 -6.74 7.33 0.26
N TRP A 148 -6.22 7.85 -0.84
CA TRP A 148 -5.11 8.76 -0.91
C TRP A 148 -5.34 10.02 -0.04
N ASP A 149 -6.47 10.69 -0.23
CA ASP A 149 -6.83 11.88 0.54
C ASP A 149 -6.89 11.61 2.06
N LYS A 150 -7.17 10.37 2.45
CA LYS A 150 -7.13 9.91 3.85
C LYS A 150 -5.70 9.64 4.34
N ILE A 151 -4.83 9.10 3.52
CA ILE A 151 -3.44 8.78 3.88
C ILE A 151 -2.63 10.07 4.06
N LEU A 152 -2.73 11.03 3.16
CA LEU A 152 -1.89 12.23 3.14
C LEU A 152 -2.45 13.45 3.89
N TRP A 153 -3.46 13.29 4.72
CA TRP A 153 -3.94 14.39 5.58
C TRP A 153 -4.38 15.65 4.81
N LYS A 154 -4.81 15.54 3.56
CA LYS A 154 -5.31 16.69 2.79
C LYS A 154 -6.52 17.39 3.43
N TRP A 155 -7.15 16.73 4.39
CA TRP A 155 -8.24 17.26 5.20
C TRP A 155 -7.76 17.47 6.63
N LYS A 156 -7.56 18.68 7.04
CA LYS A 156 -7.11 19.16 8.37
C LYS A 156 -7.82 18.51 9.60
N TRP A 157 -8.79 17.65 9.37
CA TRP A 157 -9.72 17.13 10.39
C TRP A 157 -9.68 15.61 10.57
N LYS A 158 -8.84 14.89 9.88
CA LYS A 158 -8.85 13.42 9.91
C LYS A 158 -7.47 12.83 9.69
N SER A 159 -6.60 12.89 10.69
CA SER A 159 -5.62 11.84 10.76
C SER A 159 -6.37 10.55 11.07
N TRP A 160 -6.11 9.55 10.29
CA TRP A 160 -6.73 8.26 10.47
C TRP A 160 -5.69 7.35 11.10
N VAL A 161 -6.15 6.36 11.85
CA VAL A 161 -5.29 5.27 12.31
C VAL A 161 -4.40 4.76 11.17
N LEU A 162 -4.94 4.71 9.95
CA LEU A 162 -4.20 4.28 8.76
C LEU A 162 -3.05 5.23 8.40
N SER A 163 -3.21 6.56 8.53
CA SER A 163 -2.14 7.52 8.21
C SER A 163 -0.94 7.35 9.14
N LEU A 164 -1.18 7.35 10.46
CA LEU A 164 -0.13 7.14 11.45
C LEU A 164 0.52 5.75 11.34
N PHE A 165 -0.28 4.75 11.01
CA PHE A 165 0.18 3.41 10.73
C PHE A 165 1.17 3.38 9.57
N ILE A 166 0.89 4.10 8.49
CA ILE A 166 1.74 4.19 7.32
C ILE A 166 2.96 5.08 7.62
N GLU A 167 2.75 6.26 8.18
CA GLU A 167 3.78 7.27 8.43
C GLU A 167 4.87 6.75 9.38
N LYS A 168 4.54 5.82 10.29
CA LYS A 168 5.53 5.15 11.14
C LYS A 168 6.54 4.32 10.35
N LYS A 169 6.19 3.85 9.15
CA LYS A 169 7.00 2.88 8.37
C LYS A 169 7.51 3.45 7.05
N CYS A 170 6.86 4.46 6.48
CA CYS A 170 7.25 4.98 5.17
C CYS A 170 6.86 6.44 4.97
N ASN A 171 7.62 7.12 4.11
CA ASN A 171 7.22 8.35 3.48
C ASN A 171 6.28 8.03 2.32
N VAL A 172 5.25 8.86 2.10
CA VAL A 172 4.29 8.65 1.02
C VAL A 172 4.17 9.91 0.17
N SER A 173 4.23 9.75 -1.14
CA SER A 173 4.01 10.83 -2.11
C SER A 173 3.06 10.39 -3.23
N GLU A 174 2.35 11.36 -3.82
CA GLU A 174 1.58 11.13 -5.05
C GLU A 174 2.53 11.19 -6.24
N ALA A 175 2.70 10.07 -6.91
CA ALA A 175 3.54 9.99 -8.09
C ALA A 175 2.76 10.35 -9.37
N LEU A 176 1.48 9.94 -9.46
CA LEU A 176 0.68 10.14 -10.66
C LEU A 176 -0.82 10.20 -10.35
N PHE A 177 -1.52 11.18 -10.92
CA PHE A 177 -2.99 11.19 -10.95
C PHE A 177 -3.52 10.40 -12.16
N VAL A 178 -4.53 9.56 -11.96
CA VAL A 178 -5.12 8.73 -13.01
C VAL A 178 -6.62 8.96 -13.11
N ALA A 179 -7.05 9.59 -14.19
CA ALA A 179 -8.45 9.85 -14.46
C ALA A 179 -9.20 8.53 -14.75
N LYS A 180 -10.45 8.45 -14.29
CA LYS A 180 -11.28 7.23 -14.36
C LYS A 180 -11.55 6.74 -15.78
N GLU A 181 -11.48 7.62 -16.78
CA GLU A 181 -11.65 7.31 -18.20
C GLU A 181 -10.55 6.39 -18.74
N ASN A 182 -9.42 6.27 -18.02
CA ASN A 182 -8.32 5.37 -18.38
C ASN A 182 -8.57 3.91 -18.01
N PHE A 183 -9.75 3.58 -17.45
CA PHE A 183 -10.09 2.23 -17.02
C PHE A 183 -11.29 1.65 -17.77
N VAL A 184 -11.32 0.33 -17.90
CA VAL A 184 -12.46 -0.42 -18.44
C VAL A 184 -12.81 -1.58 -17.50
N PRO A 185 -14.04 -1.62 -16.92
CA PRO A 185 -15.00 -0.51 -16.87
C PRO A 185 -14.46 0.69 -16.08
N ALA A 186 -14.93 1.89 -16.38
CA ALA A 186 -14.53 3.08 -15.63
C ALA A 186 -15.03 3.00 -14.17
N PRO A 187 -14.17 3.25 -13.17
CA PRO A 187 -14.58 3.33 -11.78
C PRO A 187 -15.44 4.59 -11.51
N LYS A 188 -16.07 4.65 -10.35
CA LYS A 188 -16.87 5.82 -9.96
C LYS A 188 -16.03 7.02 -9.51
N ILE A 189 -14.82 6.77 -9.04
CA ILE A 189 -13.90 7.73 -8.41
C ILE A 189 -12.58 7.68 -9.17
N GLU A 190 -11.90 8.81 -9.27
CA GLU A 190 -10.56 8.93 -9.80
C GLU A 190 -9.56 8.10 -8.99
N SER A 191 -8.40 7.83 -9.57
CA SER A 191 -7.33 7.06 -8.94
C SER A 191 -6.05 7.89 -8.84
N SER A 192 -5.16 7.47 -7.96
CA SER A 192 -3.81 8.00 -7.84
C SER A 192 -2.82 6.87 -7.66
N VAL A 193 -1.63 7.04 -8.19
CA VAL A 193 -0.49 6.17 -7.92
C VAL A 193 0.31 6.79 -6.80
N LEU A 194 0.49 6.04 -5.72
CA LEU A 194 1.29 6.46 -4.59
C LEU A 194 2.62 5.72 -4.57
N LEU A 195 3.67 6.45 -4.26
CA LEU A 195 4.98 5.90 -3.90
C LEU A 195 5.11 5.88 -2.38
N PHE A 196 5.35 4.71 -1.83
CA PHE A 196 5.67 4.47 -0.44
C PHE A 196 7.15 4.12 -0.35
N GLU A 197 7.95 4.94 0.30
CA GLU A 197 9.38 4.71 0.52
C GLU A 197 9.60 4.32 1.99
N LEU A 198 9.96 3.06 2.24
CA LEU A 198 10.13 2.59 3.61
C LEU A 198 11.36 3.21 4.27
N HIS A 199 11.26 3.46 5.58
CA HIS A 199 12.33 3.99 6.41
C HIS A 199 12.41 3.26 7.75
N ASP A 200 13.55 3.41 8.42
CA ASP A 200 13.86 2.74 9.69
C ASP A 200 13.81 3.68 10.91
N VAL A 201 13.28 4.91 10.73
CA VAL A 201 13.32 5.98 11.75
C VAL A 201 12.69 5.58 13.08
N TYR A 202 11.65 4.74 13.06
CA TYR A 202 10.90 4.32 14.25
C TYR A 202 10.92 2.79 14.46
N ASN A 203 11.95 2.10 13.99
CA ASN A 203 12.04 0.64 14.10
C ASN A 203 12.27 0.14 15.54
N ASP A 204 12.79 0.99 16.43
CA ASP A 204 12.94 0.74 17.87
C ASP A 204 11.61 0.76 18.64
N ILE A 205 10.55 1.30 18.03
CA ILE A 205 9.22 1.40 18.63
C ILE A 205 8.41 0.12 18.36
N ASN A 206 7.99 -0.56 19.42
CA ASN A 206 7.17 -1.76 19.29
C ASN A 206 5.87 -1.50 18.52
N ASP A 207 5.67 -2.22 17.43
CA ASP A 207 4.56 -2.02 16.49
C ASP A 207 3.19 -2.35 17.13
N GLU A 208 3.10 -3.42 17.92
CA GLU A 208 1.85 -3.83 18.54
C GLU A 208 1.40 -2.82 19.60
N LEU A 209 2.32 -2.38 20.45
CA LEU A 209 2.04 -1.39 21.49
C LEU A 209 1.66 -0.02 20.89
N PHE A 210 2.34 0.38 19.82
CA PHE A 210 2.00 1.60 19.08
C PHE A 210 0.59 1.53 18.47
N LEU A 211 0.25 0.41 17.81
CA LEU A 211 -1.06 0.23 17.20
C LEU A 211 -2.18 0.15 18.25
N ASP A 212 -1.94 -0.50 19.38
CA ASP A 212 -2.90 -0.57 20.48
C ASP A 212 -3.18 0.82 21.07
N LEU A 213 -2.12 1.60 21.31
CA LEU A 213 -2.24 2.99 21.78
C LEU A 213 -3.08 3.83 20.81
N ILE A 214 -2.77 3.78 19.50
CA ILE A 214 -3.52 4.56 18.51
C ILE A 214 -4.99 4.14 18.48
N LYS A 215 -5.30 2.84 18.44
CA LYS A 215 -6.69 2.36 18.46
C LYS A 215 -7.45 2.86 19.68
N LYS A 216 -6.82 2.88 20.85
CA LYS A 216 -7.40 3.40 22.09
C LYS A 216 -7.61 4.92 22.03
N ALA A 217 -6.63 5.66 21.54
CA ALA A 217 -6.69 7.10 21.39
C ALA A 217 -7.79 7.58 20.43
N PHE A 218 -8.06 6.81 19.38
CA PHE A 218 -9.05 7.15 18.34
C PHE A 218 -10.46 6.61 18.62
N ARG A 219 -10.68 5.98 19.76
CA ARG A 219 -11.96 5.33 20.10
C ARG A 219 -13.16 6.29 20.03
N GLU A 220 -12.99 7.54 20.51
CA GLU A 220 -14.02 8.57 20.47
C GLU A 220 -13.46 9.86 19.83
N PRO A 221 -13.62 10.00 18.49
CA PRO A 221 -12.93 11.05 17.72
C PRO A 221 -13.20 12.50 18.17
N ARG A 222 -14.34 12.77 18.80
CA ARG A 222 -14.71 14.12 19.26
C ARG A 222 -14.23 14.45 20.68
N LYS A 223 -13.64 13.50 21.40
CA LYS A 223 -13.11 13.71 22.75
C LYS A 223 -11.63 14.09 22.72
N LYS A 224 -11.21 14.77 23.80
CA LYS A 224 -9.80 15.03 24.04
C LYS A 224 -9.01 13.73 24.16
N LEU A 225 -7.73 13.75 23.77
CA LEU A 225 -6.87 12.59 23.82
C LEU A 225 -6.81 11.99 25.24
N ILE A 226 -6.59 12.81 26.26
CA ILE A 226 -6.55 12.36 27.66
C ILE A 226 -7.83 11.58 28.07
N LYS A 227 -9.02 12.01 27.63
CA LYS A 227 -10.26 11.30 27.92
C LYS A 227 -10.32 9.93 27.26
N ASN A 228 -9.86 9.82 26.01
CA ASN A 228 -9.82 8.55 25.28
C ASN A 228 -8.88 7.57 25.97
N LEU A 229 -7.70 8.01 26.39
CA LEU A 229 -6.72 7.18 27.06
C LEU A 229 -7.22 6.70 28.43
N VAL A 230 -7.77 7.62 29.26
CA VAL A 230 -8.35 7.25 30.57
C VAL A 230 -9.53 6.30 30.42
N ASN A 231 -10.42 6.53 29.46
CA ASN A 231 -11.53 5.62 29.17
C ASN A 231 -11.06 4.25 28.64
N SER A 232 -9.81 4.15 28.22
CA SER A 232 -9.16 2.92 27.76
C SER A 232 -8.24 2.29 28.82
N TRP A 233 -8.52 2.60 30.10
CA TRP A 233 -7.90 2.03 31.29
C TRP A 233 -6.47 2.51 31.60
N TYR A 234 -5.98 3.59 30.97
CA TYR A 234 -4.73 4.21 31.41
C TYR A 234 -4.94 5.04 32.66
N ASN A 235 -3.96 5.02 33.57
CA ASN A 235 -4.00 5.86 34.78
C ASN A 235 -3.95 7.34 34.43
N LYS A 236 -4.87 8.14 34.98
CA LYS A 236 -4.98 9.57 34.65
C LYS A 236 -3.74 10.37 35.07
N GLU A 237 -3.20 10.10 36.26
CA GLU A 237 -2.02 10.83 36.77
C GLU A 237 -0.79 10.49 35.92
N LEU A 238 -0.63 9.22 35.52
CA LEU A 238 0.43 8.80 34.61
C LEU A 238 0.33 9.56 33.29
N ILE A 239 -0.87 9.64 32.68
CA ILE A 239 -1.06 10.36 31.40
C ILE A 239 -0.72 11.84 31.54
N ILE A 240 -1.15 12.51 32.63
CA ILE A 240 -0.82 13.93 32.89
C ILE A 240 0.70 14.11 32.99
N ASN A 241 1.39 13.24 33.72
CA ASN A 241 2.84 13.32 33.85
C ASN A 241 3.54 13.16 32.51
N ILE A 242 3.12 12.20 31.69
CA ILE A 242 3.67 11.99 30.35
C ILE A 242 3.39 13.21 29.45
N PHE A 243 2.17 13.78 29.51
CA PHE A 243 1.83 14.96 28.72
C PHE A 243 2.72 16.16 29.10
N ASN A 244 2.98 16.35 30.40
CA ASN A 244 3.91 17.40 30.88
C ASN A 244 5.34 17.15 30.38
N GLU A 245 5.83 15.89 30.47
CA GLU A 245 7.16 15.51 29.98
C GLU A 245 7.33 15.78 28.48
N LEU A 246 6.31 15.46 27.69
CA LEU A 246 6.31 15.66 26.24
C LEU A 246 5.83 17.03 25.78
N SER A 247 5.52 17.95 26.73
CA SER A 247 4.95 19.28 26.45
C SER A 247 3.65 19.21 25.63
N ILE A 248 2.82 18.19 25.88
CA ILE A 248 1.51 18.00 25.25
C ILE A 248 0.46 18.72 26.08
N ASP A 249 -0.36 19.58 25.44
CA ASP A 249 -1.48 20.28 26.11
C ASP A 249 -2.57 19.28 26.50
N GLU A 250 -3.15 19.43 27.70
CA GLU A 250 -4.27 18.58 28.18
C GLU A 250 -5.53 18.67 27.30
N TRP A 251 -5.66 19.73 26.48
CA TRP A 251 -6.79 19.95 25.58
C TRP A 251 -6.58 19.35 24.19
N VAL A 252 -5.38 18.83 23.94
CA VAL A 252 -5.01 18.25 22.65
C VAL A 252 -5.98 17.17 22.21
N ARG A 253 -6.22 17.12 20.93
CA ARG A 253 -6.90 16.00 20.28
C ARG A 253 -5.87 15.08 19.61
N TRP A 254 -6.26 13.86 19.36
CA TRP A 254 -5.41 12.88 18.71
C TRP A 254 -4.89 13.37 17.33
N GLU A 255 -5.68 14.23 16.63
CA GLU A 255 -5.36 14.79 15.32
C GLU A 255 -4.28 15.88 15.34
N ASP A 256 -3.95 16.39 16.51
CA ASP A 256 -2.99 17.50 16.67
C ASP A 256 -1.55 17.02 16.91
N LEU A 257 -1.36 15.71 17.15
CA LEU A 257 -0.03 15.14 17.39
C LEU A 257 0.60 14.60 16.10
N ASP A 258 1.87 14.91 15.88
CA ASP A 258 2.69 14.34 14.82
C ASP A 258 3.16 12.91 15.15
N ILE A 259 3.69 12.21 14.17
CA ILE A 259 4.15 10.81 14.31
C ILE A 259 5.28 10.68 15.35
N ALA A 260 6.18 11.66 15.45
CA ALA A 260 7.28 11.62 16.41
C ALA A 260 6.75 11.65 17.86
N THR A 261 5.79 12.54 18.15
CA THR A 261 5.13 12.65 19.46
C THR A 261 4.34 11.36 19.77
N TRP A 262 3.63 10.77 18.78
CA TRP A 262 2.95 9.50 18.96
C TRP A 262 3.91 8.35 19.30
N CYS A 263 5.07 8.30 18.66
CA CYS A 263 6.11 7.29 18.93
C CYS A 263 6.70 7.47 20.34
N GLN A 264 7.00 8.72 20.76
CA GLN A 264 7.47 9.01 22.12
C GLN A 264 6.43 8.64 23.17
N LEU A 265 5.17 9.03 22.95
CA LEU A 265 4.05 8.68 23.83
C LEU A 265 3.90 7.15 23.97
N SER A 266 4.00 6.41 22.86
CA SER A 266 3.95 4.94 22.87
C SER A 266 5.09 4.32 23.68
N THR A 267 6.28 4.87 23.57
CA THR A 267 7.45 4.37 24.31
C THR A 267 7.33 4.58 25.82
N ILE A 268 6.83 5.76 26.25
CA ILE A 268 6.77 6.11 27.67
C ILE A 268 5.59 5.43 28.36
N ILE A 269 4.42 5.39 27.71
CA ILE A 269 3.18 4.87 28.32
C ILE A 269 3.22 3.35 28.55
N ASN A 270 4.13 2.65 27.86
CA ASN A 270 4.29 1.19 27.94
C ASN A 270 5.53 0.76 28.74
N LYS A 271 6.24 1.69 29.39
CA LYS A 271 7.29 1.43 30.38
C LYS A 271 6.68 1.14 31.73
#